data_333066f72a5db951332945d978942719
#
_entry.id   333066f72a5db951332945d978942719
#
_cell.length_a   1.000
_cell.length_b   1.000
_cell.length_c   1.000
_cell.angle_alpha   90.00
_cell.angle_beta   90.00
_cell.angle_gamma   90.00
#
_symmetry.space_group_name_H-M   'P 1'
#
loop_
_entity.id
_entity.type
_entity.pdbx_description
1 polymer ?
#
loop_
_entity_poly.entity_id
_entity_poly.type
_entity_poly.pdbx_seq_one_letter_code
_entity_poly.pdbx_strand_id
1 'polypeptide(L)'
;TMFASLKSIADRFRMNATYLGQIFIKETDMKFSEYLMAYRMYVARERILNTDDKISSVAAEVGYSNMNYFYQHFHNYYDSTPSEMRAGKN
;
A
#
# COMPACT_ATOMS: atom_id res chain seq x y z
N THR A 1 6.50 -9.79 -9.77
CA THR A 1 5.10 -9.33 -9.79
C THR A 1 5.03 -7.84 -10.12
N MET A 2 3.85 -7.39 -10.46
CA MET A 2 3.60 -5.98 -10.72
C MET A 2 4.03 -5.10 -9.52
N PHE A 3 3.68 -5.52 -8.31
CA PHE A 3 4.03 -4.74 -7.12
C PHE A 3 5.52 -4.68 -6.86
N ALA A 4 6.23 -5.77 -7.12
CA ALA A 4 7.69 -5.77 -6.97
C ALA A 4 8.35 -4.81 -7.95
N SER A 5 7.91 -4.81 -9.21
CA SER A 5 8.40 -3.89 -10.23
C SER A 5 8.11 -2.43 -9.88
N LEU A 6 6.91 -2.16 -9.39
CA LEU A 6 6.50 -0.81 -9.02
C LEU A 6 7.25 -0.31 -7.80
N LYS A 7 7.47 -1.19 -6.82
CA LYS A 7 8.26 -0.85 -5.65
C LYS A 7 9.70 -0.51 -6.06
N SER A 8 10.28 -1.29 -6.97
CA SER A 8 11.62 -1.02 -7.49
C SER A 8 11.69 0.33 -8.18
N ILE A 9 10.70 0.66 -8.99
CA ILE A 9 10.61 1.97 -9.65
C ILE A 9 10.51 3.07 -8.61
N ALA A 10 9.63 2.91 -7.61
CA ALA A 10 9.45 3.88 -6.54
C ALA A 10 10.76 4.11 -5.79
N ASP A 11 11.40 3.05 -5.35
CA ASP A 11 12.65 3.14 -4.59
C ASP A 11 13.76 3.78 -5.42
N ARG A 12 13.83 3.42 -6.69
CA ARG A 12 14.87 3.87 -7.61
C ARG A 12 14.78 5.36 -7.91
N PHE A 13 13.57 5.89 -8.05
CA PHE A 13 13.38 7.28 -8.47
C PHE A 13 12.95 8.21 -7.35
N ARG A 14 12.80 7.70 -6.15
CA ARG A 14 12.30 8.48 -4.99
C ARG A 14 11.07 9.26 -5.37
N MET A 15 10.11 8.57 -5.77
CA MET A 15 8.93 8.92 -6.52
C MET A 15 8.33 10.28 -6.25
N ASN A 16 8.30 11.10 -7.28
CA ASN A 16 7.19 12.02 -7.29
C ASN A 16 5.98 11.30 -7.92
N ALA A 17 4.81 11.62 -7.40
CA ALA A 17 3.59 10.92 -7.76
C ALA A 17 3.23 11.07 -9.24
N THR A 18 3.53 12.22 -9.83
CA THR A 18 3.24 12.50 -11.22
C THR A 18 4.05 11.59 -12.14
N TYR A 19 5.32 11.45 -11.86
CA TYR A 19 6.21 10.60 -12.66
C TYR A 19 5.79 9.14 -12.57
N LEU A 20 5.51 8.68 -11.36
CA LEU A 20 5.04 7.32 -11.13
C LEU A 20 3.74 7.06 -11.88
N GLY A 21 2.79 7.99 -11.80
CA GLY A 21 1.52 7.85 -12.47
C GLY A 21 1.65 7.72 -13.98
N GLN A 22 2.52 8.52 -14.57
CA GLN A 22 2.77 8.46 -16.02
C GLN A 22 3.35 7.13 -16.44
N ILE A 23 4.36 6.65 -15.71
CA ILE A 23 4.97 5.35 -16.00
C ILE A 23 3.94 4.25 -15.84
N PHE A 24 3.18 4.29 -14.76
CA PHE A 24 2.24 3.23 -14.44
C PHE A 24 1.12 3.13 -15.46
N ILE A 25 0.52 4.26 -15.82
CA ILE A 25 -0.56 4.27 -16.83
C ILE A 25 -0.04 3.75 -18.16
N LYS A 26 1.16 4.15 -18.53
CA LYS A 26 1.78 3.74 -19.79
C LYS A 26 2.06 2.23 -19.83
N GLU A 27 2.53 1.67 -18.71
CA GLU A 27 2.95 0.27 -18.67
C GLU A 27 1.79 -0.69 -18.41
N THR A 28 0.80 -0.29 -17.62
CA THR A 28 -0.24 -1.20 -17.15
C THR A 28 -1.66 -0.82 -17.56
N ASP A 29 -1.82 0.37 -18.15
CA ASP A 29 -3.12 0.90 -18.53
C ASP A 29 -4.09 1.05 -17.34
N MET A 30 -3.55 1.14 -16.12
CA MET A 30 -4.32 1.28 -14.90
C MET A 30 -4.36 2.75 -14.48
N LYS A 31 -5.48 3.20 -13.92
CA LYS A 31 -5.57 4.56 -13.40
C LYS A 31 -4.61 4.75 -12.24
N PHE A 32 -3.99 5.94 -12.19
CA PHE A 32 -3.01 6.25 -11.13
C PHE A 32 -3.59 6.07 -9.73
N SER A 33 -4.85 6.48 -9.52
CA SER A 33 -5.49 6.35 -8.22
C SER A 33 -5.63 4.90 -7.78
N GLU A 34 -5.97 4.01 -8.71
CA GLU A 34 -6.08 2.58 -8.44
C GLU A 34 -4.72 1.98 -8.10
N TYR A 35 -3.71 2.39 -8.85
CA TYR A 35 -2.35 1.94 -8.61
C TYR A 35 -1.85 2.43 -7.24
N LEU A 36 -2.07 3.69 -6.92
CA LEU A 36 -1.63 4.26 -5.66
C LEU A 36 -2.28 3.53 -4.48
N MET A 37 -3.56 3.22 -4.61
CA MET A 37 -4.26 2.44 -3.58
C MET A 37 -3.63 1.06 -3.43
N ALA A 38 -3.40 0.37 -4.54
CA ALA A 38 -2.78 -0.97 -4.50
C ALA A 38 -1.39 -0.93 -3.86
N TYR A 39 -0.60 0.08 -4.20
CA TYR A 39 0.74 0.25 -3.63
C TYR A 39 0.67 0.52 -2.12
N ARG A 40 -0.20 1.42 -1.70
CA ARG A 40 -0.39 1.72 -0.27
C ARG A 40 -0.80 0.48 0.51
N MET A 41 -1.73 -0.28 -0.02
CA MET A 41 -2.20 -1.50 0.63
C MET A 41 -1.11 -2.56 0.69
N TYR A 42 -0.32 -2.68 -0.36
CA TYR A 42 0.81 -3.61 -0.38
C TYR A 42 1.84 -3.25 0.69
N VAL A 43 2.23 -1.99 0.78
CA VAL A 43 3.21 -1.55 1.78
C VAL A 43 2.66 -1.76 3.19
N ALA A 44 1.39 -1.41 3.41
CA ALA A 44 0.76 -1.62 4.71
C ALA A 44 0.77 -3.09 5.11
N ARG A 45 0.39 -3.97 4.18
CA ARG A 45 0.40 -5.41 4.43
C ARG A 45 1.78 -5.92 4.80
N GLU A 46 2.82 -5.50 4.05
CA GLU A 46 4.19 -5.92 4.32
C GLU A 46 4.65 -5.47 5.71
N ARG A 47 4.31 -4.26 6.11
CA ARG A 47 4.63 -3.77 7.44
C ARG A 47 3.89 -4.51 8.54
N ILE A 48 2.62 -4.77 8.32
CA ILE A 48 1.80 -5.50 9.30
C ILE A 48 2.32 -6.91 9.52
N LEU A 49 2.74 -7.57 8.45
CA LEU A 49 3.21 -8.96 8.52
C LEU A 49 4.65 -9.08 9.00
N ASN A 50 5.49 -8.09 8.71
CA ASN A 50 6.93 -8.22 8.90
C ASN A 50 7.49 -7.33 10.02
N THR A 51 6.67 -6.51 10.66
CA THR A 51 7.10 -5.66 11.77
C THR A 51 6.09 -5.73 12.91
N ASP A 52 6.48 -5.20 14.06
CA ASP A 52 5.60 -5.03 15.22
C ASP A 52 5.12 -3.59 15.35
N ASP A 53 5.26 -2.79 14.30
CA ASP A 53 4.83 -1.40 14.31
C ASP A 53 3.34 -1.30 14.63
N LYS A 54 2.97 -0.25 15.34
CA LYS A 54 1.55 0.01 15.62
C LYS A 54 0.79 0.20 14.31
N ILE A 55 -0.44 -0.32 14.26
CA ILE A 55 -1.28 -0.18 13.07
C ILE A 55 -1.46 1.29 12.70
N SER A 56 -1.61 2.18 13.71
CA SER A 56 -1.71 3.61 13.46
C SER A 56 -0.47 4.19 12.79
N SER A 57 0.70 3.70 13.17
CA SER A 57 1.96 4.13 12.55
C SER A 57 2.05 3.65 11.10
N VAL A 58 1.62 2.43 10.84
CA VAL A 58 1.58 1.88 9.48
C VAL A 58 0.64 2.71 8.60
N ALA A 59 -0.56 3.02 9.11
CA ALA A 59 -1.52 3.83 8.38
C ALA A 59 -0.95 5.20 8.02
N ALA A 60 -0.30 5.85 8.99
CA ALA A 60 0.31 7.16 8.76
C ALA A 60 1.43 7.10 7.70
N GLU A 61 2.26 6.06 7.74
CA GLU A 61 3.33 5.89 6.76
C GLU A 61 2.83 5.76 5.34
N VAL A 62 1.69 5.09 5.15
CA VAL A 62 1.14 4.92 3.81
C VAL A 62 0.19 6.06 3.42
N GLY A 63 0.11 7.12 4.23
CA GLY A 63 -0.58 8.34 3.86
C GLY A 63 -1.99 8.50 4.37
N TYR A 64 -2.41 7.70 5.34
CA TYR A 64 -3.74 7.82 5.95
C TYR A 64 -3.68 8.65 7.22
N SER A 65 -4.42 9.75 7.24
CA SER A 65 -4.59 10.55 8.45
C SER A 65 -5.80 10.10 9.28
N ASN A 66 -6.69 9.35 8.68
CA ASN A 66 -7.93 8.86 9.32
C ASN A 66 -7.90 7.35 9.40
N MET A 67 -7.87 6.83 10.64
CA MET A 67 -7.78 5.39 10.86
C MET A 67 -9.01 4.63 10.37
N ASN A 68 -10.20 5.26 10.44
CA ASN A 68 -11.42 4.61 9.97
C ASN A 68 -11.34 4.35 8.46
N TYR A 69 -10.83 5.31 7.70
CA TYR A 69 -10.61 5.11 6.26
C TYR A 69 -9.57 4.04 5.99
N PHE A 70 -8.50 4.02 6.78
CA PHE A 70 -7.48 2.99 6.62
C PHE A 70 -8.06 1.60 6.83
N TYR A 71 -8.78 1.39 7.94
CA TYR A 71 -9.39 0.10 8.23
C TYR A 71 -10.39 -0.31 7.16
N GLN A 72 -11.21 0.63 6.70
CA GLN A 72 -12.21 0.35 5.67
C GLN A 72 -11.55 -0.07 4.36
N HIS A 73 -10.55 0.69 3.91
CA HIS A 73 -9.85 0.39 2.67
C HIS A 73 -9.07 -0.91 2.77
N PHE A 74 -8.40 -1.14 3.89
CA PHE A 74 -7.65 -2.37 4.10
C PHE A 74 -8.56 -3.59 4.08
N HIS A 75 -9.69 -3.51 4.78
CA HIS A 75 -10.65 -4.61 4.81
C HIS A 75 -11.26 -4.87 3.43
N ASN A 76 -11.58 -3.81 2.70
CA ASN A 76 -12.12 -3.96 1.35
C ASN A 76 -11.11 -4.60 0.41
N TYR A 77 -9.83 -4.35 0.63
CA TYR A 77 -8.79 -4.83 -0.26
C TYR A 77 -8.37 -6.27 0.05
N TYR A 78 -8.27 -6.63 1.32
CA TYR A 78 -7.75 -7.92 1.74
C TYR A 78 -8.78 -8.83 2.43
N ASP A 79 -9.99 -8.35 2.63
CA ASP A 79 -11.06 -9.08 3.32
C ASP A 79 -10.65 -9.46 4.74
N SER A 80 -9.83 -8.64 5.39
CA SER A 80 -9.32 -8.85 6.73
C SER A 80 -8.92 -7.51 7.33
N THR A 81 -9.04 -7.38 8.63
CA THR A 81 -8.50 -6.19 9.31
C THR A 81 -7.00 -6.32 9.47
N PRO A 82 -6.27 -5.20 9.65
CA PRO A 82 -4.84 -5.28 9.93
C PRO A 82 -4.50 -6.14 11.14
N SER A 83 -5.29 -6.02 12.21
CA SER A 83 -5.06 -6.79 13.44
C SER A 83 -5.28 -8.29 13.21
N GLU A 84 -6.34 -8.64 12.49
CA GLU A 84 -6.61 -10.04 12.14
C GLU A 84 -5.51 -10.62 11.29
N MET A 85 -5.02 -9.86 10.32
CA MET A 85 -3.95 -10.31 9.44
C MET A 85 -2.67 -10.56 10.24
N ARG A 86 -2.32 -9.67 11.15
CA ARG A 86 -1.14 -9.84 12.01
C ARG A 86 -1.29 -11.05 12.93
N ALA A 87 -2.45 -11.21 13.52
CA ALA A 87 -2.72 -12.35 14.40
C ALA A 87 -2.66 -13.69 13.67
N GLY A 88 -3.08 -13.72 12.41
CA GLY A 88 -3.03 -14.92 11.59
C GLY A 88 -1.70 -15.22 10.94
N LYS A 89 -0.67 -14.45 11.25
CA LYS A 89 0.64 -14.54 10.62
C LYS A 89 1.35 -15.88 10.87
N ASN A 90 1.06 -16.51 11.98
CA ASN A 90 1.67 -17.79 12.29
C ASN A 90 1.19 -18.89 11.34
#